data_c92594a4bc302f7a8d24598bc2fad902
#
_entry.id   c92594a4bc302f7a8d24598bc2fad902
#
_cell.length_a   1.000
_cell.length_b   1.000
_cell.length_c   1.000
_cell.angle_alpha   90.00
_cell.angle_beta   90.00
_cell.angle_gamma   90.00
#
_symmetry.space_group_name_H-M   'P 1'
#
loop_
_entity.id
_entity.type
_entity.pdbx_description
1 polymer ?
#
loop_
_entity_poly.entity_id
_entity_poly.type
_entity_poly.pdbx_seq_one_letter_code
_entity_poly.pdbx_strand_id
1 'polypeptide(L)'
;MSAWMVPGYAEERQLGRGASGRVVAAVSEATGRRVAIKYLSPTLFRDPAFLAGFRYEAELLRSLDVPQVVRLFDYAEEPGQGAAIVMELVDGVSLHEMISRRGATGPEAALVVLKGSLLGLAAAHALGIVHRDYKPENVLVDSEGNSKLSDFGVAVREGKHVPAAGTPLYMAPEQWAGAPASPATDIYAATAVFFECLTGKTPFAGRLPQLRQQHETAMVPLAKVDEPLRGLIAQGMAKNPADRPTGAIALVAELEETAAAAYGADWEVRGRSQLAPRAAKQQQRQQGRGGRGGGRGHGEHAHVREQPP
;
A
#
# COMPACT_ATOMS: atom_id res chain seq x y z
N MET A 1 3.31 -31.24 -3.76
CA MET A 1 3.65 -30.55 -5.01
C MET A 1 4.34 -29.25 -4.66
N SER A 2 5.53 -28.97 -5.18
CA SER A 2 6.18 -27.68 -5.01
C SER A 2 5.29 -26.57 -5.61
N ALA A 3 5.18 -25.43 -4.92
CA ALA A 3 4.44 -24.29 -5.45
C ALA A 3 5.13 -23.80 -6.75
N TRP A 4 4.35 -23.44 -7.75
CA TRP A 4 4.88 -22.84 -8.97
C TRP A 4 5.70 -21.58 -8.67
N MET A 5 6.82 -21.42 -9.36
CA MET A 5 7.71 -20.26 -9.29
C MET A 5 7.90 -19.67 -10.69
N VAL A 6 8.06 -18.35 -10.76
CA VAL A 6 8.33 -17.68 -12.05
C VAL A 6 9.70 -18.12 -12.56
N PRO A 7 9.79 -18.69 -13.78
CA PRO A 7 11.08 -19.09 -14.35
C PRO A 7 12.05 -17.91 -14.52
N GLY A 8 13.34 -18.14 -14.34
CA GLY A 8 14.39 -17.12 -14.48
C GLY A 8 14.54 -16.18 -13.27
N TYR A 9 13.90 -16.52 -12.13
CA TYR A 9 14.04 -15.78 -10.88
C TYR A 9 14.33 -16.73 -9.71
N ALA A 10 15.38 -16.42 -8.95
CA ALA A 10 15.72 -17.11 -7.70
C ALA A 10 15.07 -16.41 -6.51
N GLU A 11 14.11 -17.07 -5.83
CA GLU A 11 13.47 -16.51 -4.63
C GLU A 11 14.45 -16.44 -3.47
N GLU A 12 14.54 -15.29 -2.79
CA GLU A 12 15.42 -15.10 -1.62
C GLU A 12 14.65 -15.26 -0.30
N ARG A 13 13.56 -14.52 -0.14
CA ARG A 13 12.76 -14.50 1.10
C ARG A 13 11.34 -14.04 0.87
N GLN A 14 10.44 -14.50 1.72
CA GLN A 14 9.06 -13.98 1.73
C GLN A 14 9.02 -12.58 2.34
N LEU A 15 8.36 -11.64 1.63
CA LEU A 15 8.10 -10.27 2.07
C LEU A 15 6.76 -10.14 2.79
N GLY A 16 5.75 -10.86 2.29
CA GLY A 16 4.40 -10.82 2.85
C GLY A 16 3.52 -11.96 2.33
N ARG A 17 2.40 -12.17 3.03
CA ARG A 17 1.32 -13.08 2.61
C ARG A 17 -0.01 -12.50 3.03
N GLY A 18 -0.98 -12.53 2.14
CA GLY A 18 -2.34 -12.03 2.36
C GLY A 18 -3.38 -12.85 1.60
N ALA A 19 -4.62 -12.37 1.58
CA ALA A 19 -5.72 -13.02 0.89
C ALA A 19 -5.49 -13.13 -0.63
N SER A 20 -4.85 -12.10 -1.24
CA SER A 20 -4.53 -12.08 -2.67
C SER A 20 -3.39 -13.01 -3.06
N GLY A 21 -2.53 -13.43 -2.11
CA GLY A 21 -1.40 -14.30 -2.41
C GLY A 21 -0.18 -14.06 -1.53
N ARG A 22 1.00 -14.36 -2.07
CA ARG A 22 2.29 -14.15 -1.39
C ARG A 22 3.19 -13.21 -2.20
N VAL A 23 3.98 -12.41 -1.51
CA VAL A 23 5.02 -11.57 -2.11
C VAL A 23 6.38 -12.05 -1.63
N VAL A 24 7.33 -12.19 -2.54
CA VAL A 24 8.70 -12.62 -2.25
C VAL A 24 9.71 -11.63 -2.84
N ALA A 25 10.86 -11.50 -2.20
CA ALA A 25 12.04 -10.93 -2.84
C ALA A 25 12.71 -12.02 -3.67
N ALA A 26 13.15 -11.66 -4.86
CA ALA A 26 13.84 -12.57 -5.78
C ALA A 26 14.94 -11.83 -6.56
N VAL A 27 15.84 -12.60 -7.19
CA VAL A 27 16.88 -12.08 -8.09
C VAL A 27 16.62 -12.61 -9.49
N SER A 28 16.60 -11.72 -10.47
CA SER A 28 16.58 -12.13 -11.88
C SER A 28 17.89 -12.82 -12.25
N GLU A 29 17.83 -14.06 -12.70
CA GLU A 29 19.00 -14.85 -13.09
C GLU A 29 19.72 -14.26 -14.32
N ALA A 30 18.95 -13.59 -15.20
CA ALA A 30 19.49 -13.00 -16.41
C ALA A 30 20.23 -11.68 -16.15
N THR A 31 19.80 -10.87 -15.16
CA THR A 31 20.30 -9.49 -14.96
C THR A 31 20.94 -9.24 -13.60
N GLY A 32 20.80 -10.16 -12.66
CA GLY A 32 21.20 -9.96 -11.26
C GLY A 32 20.35 -8.92 -10.51
N ARG A 33 19.31 -8.35 -11.13
CA ARG A 33 18.45 -7.34 -10.51
C ARG A 33 17.59 -7.99 -9.44
N ARG A 34 17.53 -7.36 -8.26
CA ARG A 34 16.56 -7.72 -7.21
C ARG A 34 15.18 -7.16 -7.53
N VAL A 35 14.17 -7.99 -7.35
CA VAL A 35 12.77 -7.72 -7.66
C VAL A 35 11.85 -8.19 -6.53
N ALA A 36 10.62 -7.72 -6.51
CA ALA A 36 9.53 -8.31 -5.75
C ALA A 36 8.63 -9.11 -6.71
N ILE A 37 8.20 -10.31 -6.32
CA ILE A 37 7.27 -11.13 -7.09
C ILE A 37 6.02 -11.36 -6.25
N LYS A 38 4.88 -10.88 -6.75
CA LYS A 38 3.56 -11.12 -6.17
C LYS A 38 2.90 -12.28 -6.88
N TYR A 39 2.81 -13.41 -6.20
CA TYR A 39 2.08 -14.59 -6.67
C TYR A 39 0.62 -14.51 -6.30
N LEU A 40 -0.25 -14.76 -7.26
CA LEU A 40 -1.68 -14.87 -7.03
C LEU A 40 -1.99 -16.11 -6.19
N SER A 41 -2.94 -16.00 -5.26
CA SER A 41 -3.36 -17.17 -4.47
C SER A 41 -4.04 -18.24 -5.35
N PRO A 42 -3.90 -19.54 -5.03
CA PRO A 42 -4.51 -20.60 -5.83
C PRO A 42 -6.04 -20.48 -5.94
N THR A 43 -6.68 -19.90 -4.94
CA THR A 43 -8.13 -19.67 -4.97
C THR A 43 -8.51 -18.63 -6.01
N LEU A 44 -7.81 -17.49 -6.02
CA LEU A 44 -8.06 -16.40 -6.95
C LEU A 44 -7.58 -16.74 -8.39
N PHE A 45 -6.51 -17.51 -8.51
CA PHE A 45 -6.05 -18.01 -9.81
C PHE A 45 -7.09 -18.89 -10.53
N ARG A 46 -7.92 -19.63 -9.77
CA ARG A 46 -9.00 -20.47 -10.33
C ARG A 46 -10.27 -19.68 -10.66
N ASP A 47 -10.36 -18.43 -10.28
CA ASP A 47 -11.46 -17.54 -10.64
C ASP A 47 -11.12 -16.80 -11.95
N PRO A 48 -11.80 -17.13 -13.08
CA PRO A 48 -11.48 -16.53 -14.38
C PRO A 48 -11.66 -15.01 -14.40
N ALA A 49 -12.65 -14.49 -13.66
CA ALA A 49 -12.91 -13.06 -13.61
C ALA A 49 -11.81 -12.32 -12.85
N PHE A 50 -11.33 -12.92 -11.74
CA PHE A 50 -10.22 -12.34 -10.97
C PHE A 50 -8.90 -12.41 -11.75
N LEU A 51 -8.63 -13.53 -12.43
CA LEU A 51 -7.43 -13.70 -13.25
C LEU A 51 -7.41 -12.70 -14.42
N ALA A 52 -8.55 -12.49 -15.09
CA ALA A 52 -8.67 -11.47 -16.12
C ALA A 52 -8.41 -10.05 -15.59
N GLY A 53 -8.92 -9.72 -14.39
CA GLY A 53 -8.64 -8.47 -13.71
C GLY A 53 -7.15 -8.29 -13.38
N PHE A 54 -6.51 -9.36 -12.91
CA PHE A 54 -5.08 -9.35 -12.56
C PHE A 54 -4.17 -9.15 -13.79
N ARG A 55 -4.51 -9.77 -14.94
CA ARG A 55 -3.83 -9.50 -16.22
C ARG A 55 -3.98 -8.04 -16.64
N TYR A 56 -5.22 -7.55 -16.55
CA TYR A 56 -5.52 -6.17 -16.90
C TYR A 56 -4.77 -5.18 -16.00
N GLU A 57 -4.71 -5.42 -14.68
CA GLU A 57 -3.88 -4.63 -13.74
C GLU A 57 -2.43 -4.58 -14.22
N ALA A 58 -1.86 -5.75 -14.57
CA ALA A 58 -0.48 -5.82 -15.03
C ALA A 58 -0.24 -4.99 -16.31
N GLU A 59 -1.16 -5.05 -17.27
CA GLU A 59 -1.07 -4.25 -18.52
C GLU A 59 -1.10 -2.74 -18.23
N LEU A 60 -1.98 -2.32 -17.33
CA LEU A 60 -2.10 -0.92 -16.94
C LEU A 60 -0.85 -0.42 -16.20
N LEU A 61 -0.35 -1.19 -15.23
CA LEU A 61 0.81 -0.82 -14.45
C LEU A 61 2.10 -0.78 -15.28
N ARG A 62 2.18 -1.53 -16.38
CA ARG A 62 3.30 -1.42 -17.33
C ARG A 62 3.44 -0.03 -17.94
N SER A 63 2.34 0.69 -18.11
CA SER A 63 2.32 2.04 -18.67
C SER A 63 2.63 3.14 -17.66
N LEU A 64 2.63 2.82 -16.35
CA LEU A 64 2.95 3.73 -15.26
C LEU A 64 4.45 3.70 -14.95
N ASP A 65 5.18 4.68 -15.45
CA ASP A 65 6.61 4.88 -15.12
C ASP A 65 6.79 6.24 -14.43
N VAL A 66 6.32 6.30 -13.18
CA VAL A 66 6.43 7.50 -12.32
C VAL A 66 7.05 7.11 -10.98
N PRO A 67 7.87 7.99 -10.37
CA PRO A 67 8.57 7.68 -9.12
C PRO A 67 7.66 7.30 -7.95
N GLN A 68 6.41 7.75 -7.96
CA GLN A 68 5.44 7.55 -6.88
C GLN A 68 4.64 6.25 -6.98
N VAL A 69 4.89 5.42 -8.02
CA VAL A 69 4.26 4.10 -8.17
C VAL A 69 5.34 3.04 -8.26
N VAL A 70 5.12 1.90 -7.63
CA VAL A 70 6.00 0.72 -7.75
C VAL A 70 5.98 0.26 -9.20
N ARG A 71 7.15 0.26 -9.85
CA ARG A 71 7.27 -0.08 -11.26
C ARG A 71 7.01 -1.56 -11.49
N LEU A 72 6.15 -1.89 -12.45
CA LEU A 72 5.94 -3.25 -12.91
C LEU A 72 6.96 -3.57 -14.01
N PHE A 73 7.64 -4.71 -13.88
CA PHE A 73 8.64 -5.18 -14.86
C PHE A 73 8.06 -6.24 -15.78
N ASP A 74 7.33 -7.23 -15.22
CA ASP A 74 6.79 -8.33 -16.00
C ASP A 74 5.54 -8.94 -15.37
N TYR A 75 4.79 -9.67 -16.20
CA TYR A 75 3.69 -10.52 -15.81
C TYR A 75 3.97 -11.94 -16.33
N ALA A 76 3.88 -12.91 -15.44
CA ALA A 76 4.07 -14.31 -15.74
C ALA A 76 2.82 -15.11 -15.40
N GLU A 77 2.42 -16.00 -16.29
CA GLU A 77 1.31 -16.91 -16.10
C GLU A 77 1.63 -18.27 -16.74
N GLU A 78 1.33 -19.34 -16.01
CA GLU A 78 1.44 -20.71 -16.49
C GLU A 78 0.09 -21.40 -16.31
N PRO A 79 -0.56 -21.85 -17.40
CA PRO A 79 -1.87 -22.47 -17.33
C PRO A 79 -1.92 -23.64 -16.35
N GLY A 80 -2.90 -23.60 -15.43
CA GLY A 80 -3.09 -24.61 -14.40
C GLY A 80 -2.08 -24.60 -13.25
N GLN A 81 -1.06 -23.73 -13.26
CA GLN A 81 -0.04 -23.64 -12.22
C GLN A 81 -0.11 -22.36 -11.39
N GLY A 82 -0.13 -21.18 -12.04
CA GLY A 82 -0.17 -19.91 -11.32
C GLY A 82 -0.03 -18.67 -12.19
N ALA A 83 -0.20 -17.51 -11.57
CA ALA A 83 0.09 -16.21 -12.16
C ALA A 83 0.85 -15.33 -11.15
N ALA A 84 1.72 -14.46 -11.65
CA ALA A 84 2.53 -13.57 -10.83
C ALA A 84 2.84 -12.25 -11.55
N ILE A 85 3.03 -11.20 -10.75
CA ILE A 85 3.55 -9.90 -11.18
C ILE A 85 4.97 -9.74 -10.65
N VAL A 86 5.90 -9.39 -11.54
CA VAL A 86 7.29 -9.04 -11.20
C VAL A 86 7.41 -7.53 -11.18
N MET A 87 7.86 -6.98 -10.08
CA MET A 87 7.87 -5.52 -9.84
C MET A 87 9.12 -5.06 -9.10
N GLU A 88 9.30 -3.77 -9.03
CA GLU A 88 10.34 -3.11 -8.26
C GLU A 88 10.35 -3.59 -6.80
N LEU A 89 11.51 -3.98 -6.32
CA LEU A 89 11.73 -4.20 -4.89
C LEU A 89 12.08 -2.85 -4.24
N VAL A 90 11.11 -2.27 -3.56
CA VAL A 90 11.32 -1.02 -2.83
C VAL A 90 12.11 -1.30 -1.56
N ASP A 91 13.24 -0.59 -1.41
CA ASP A 91 14.07 -0.65 -0.20
C ASP A 91 13.46 0.21 0.92
N GLY A 92 12.41 -0.30 1.54
CA GLY A 92 11.59 0.44 2.49
C GLY A 92 10.65 -0.45 3.30
N VAL A 93 9.65 0.19 3.90
CA VAL A 93 8.62 -0.46 4.73
C VAL A 93 7.24 0.07 4.39
N SER A 94 6.18 -0.69 4.71
CA SER A 94 4.83 -0.17 4.56
C SER A 94 4.53 0.94 5.57
N LEU A 95 3.73 1.90 5.15
CA LEU A 95 3.23 2.97 6.03
C LEU A 95 2.45 2.39 7.22
N HIS A 96 1.70 1.30 6.98
CA HIS A 96 1.02 0.55 8.06
C HIS A 96 1.99 0.10 9.15
N GLU A 97 3.10 -0.52 8.77
CA GLU A 97 4.10 -0.96 9.73
C GLU A 97 4.75 0.22 10.47
N MET A 98 4.92 1.35 9.79
CA MET A 98 5.46 2.57 10.39
C MET A 98 4.51 3.15 11.44
N ILE A 99 3.21 3.29 11.12
CA ILE A 99 2.20 3.85 12.03
C ILE A 99 1.93 2.89 13.19
N SER A 100 1.71 1.60 12.92
CA SER A 100 1.37 0.61 13.95
C SER A 100 2.42 0.46 15.03
N ARG A 101 3.70 0.73 14.72
CA ARG A 101 4.81 0.59 15.67
C ARG A 101 5.23 1.88 16.36
N ARG A 102 4.97 3.03 15.75
CA ARG A 102 5.48 4.32 16.26
C ARG A 102 4.40 5.37 16.44
N GLY A 103 3.15 5.06 16.11
CA GLY A 103 2.05 6.01 16.15
C GLY A 103 2.15 7.05 15.03
N ALA A 104 1.63 8.24 15.30
CA ALA A 104 1.62 9.35 14.35
C ALA A 104 2.99 9.68 13.75
N THR A 105 3.00 10.10 12.49
CA THR A 105 4.25 10.44 11.78
C THR A 105 4.72 11.86 12.06
N GLY A 106 3.82 12.74 12.44
CA GLY A 106 4.00 14.20 12.48
C GLY A 106 3.48 14.87 11.21
N PRO A 107 3.18 16.17 11.25
CA PRO A 107 2.47 16.86 10.18
C PRO A 107 3.25 16.90 8.86
N GLU A 108 4.51 17.32 8.87
CA GLU A 108 5.32 17.44 7.65
C GLU A 108 5.57 16.07 6.99
N ALA A 109 5.83 15.04 7.80
CA ALA A 109 5.98 13.66 7.31
C ALA A 109 4.66 13.12 6.71
N ALA A 110 3.52 13.40 7.34
CA ALA A 110 2.20 13.03 6.83
C ALA A 110 1.89 13.73 5.50
N LEU A 111 2.23 15.02 5.36
CA LEU A 111 2.08 15.78 4.12
C LEU A 111 2.94 15.22 2.99
N VAL A 112 4.19 14.81 3.26
CA VAL A 112 5.05 14.13 2.26
C VAL A 112 4.42 12.85 1.77
N VAL A 113 3.90 12.01 2.67
CA VAL A 113 3.22 10.77 2.30
C VAL A 113 1.99 11.05 1.47
N LEU A 114 1.14 12.00 1.87
CA LEU A 114 -0.07 12.36 1.12
C LEU A 114 0.28 12.89 -0.27
N LYS A 115 1.24 13.82 -0.37
CA LYS A 115 1.69 14.38 -1.66
C LYS A 115 2.15 13.28 -2.62
N GLY A 116 3.07 12.42 -2.19
CA GLY A 116 3.56 11.33 -3.03
C GLY A 116 2.45 10.38 -3.47
N SER A 117 1.54 10.04 -2.56
CA SER A 117 0.38 9.20 -2.87
C SER A 117 -0.56 9.85 -3.88
N LEU A 118 -0.88 11.14 -3.71
CA LEU A 118 -1.75 11.87 -4.64
C LEU A 118 -1.13 11.98 -6.03
N LEU A 119 0.20 12.18 -6.13
CA LEU A 119 0.91 12.18 -7.42
C LEU A 119 0.84 10.81 -8.11
N GLY A 120 1.01 9.71 -7.36
CA GLY A 120 0.87 8.36 -7.88
C GLY A 120 -0.58 8.05 -8.33
N LEU A 121 -1.57 8.44 -7.53
CA LEU A 121 -2.99 8.34 -7.89
C LEU A 121 -3.33 9.17 -9.12
N ALA A 122 -2.82 10.40 -9.22
CA ALA A 122 -3.03 11.26 -10.38
C ALA A 122 -2.51 10.62 -11.68
N ALA A 123 -1.34 9.99 -11.63
CA ALA A 123 -0.79 9.27 -12.78
C ALA A 123 -1.68 8.10 -13.21
N ALA A 124 -2.24 7.35 -12.26
CA ALA A 124 -3.20 6.28 -12.54
C ALA A 124 -4.53 6.83 -13.09
N HIS A 125 -5.05 7.88 -12.48
CA HIS A 125 -6.30 8.52 -12.91
C HIS A 125 -6.20 9.09 -14.34
N ALA A 126 -5.03 9.61 -14.74
CA ALA A 126 -4.78 10.06 -16.11
C ALA A 126 -4.91 8.94 -17.15
N LEU A 127 -4.74 7.68 -16.74
CA LEU A 127 -4.98 6.48 -17.56
C LEU A 127 -6.40 5.92 -17.40
N GLY A 128 -7.26 6.62 -16.67
CA GLY A 128 -8.62 6.17 -16.36
C GLY A 128 -8.68 5.02 -15.35
N ILE A 129 -7.66 4.86 -14.49
CA ILE A 129 -7.58 3.80 -13.49
C ILE A 129 -7.89 4.37 -12.11
N VAL A 130 -8.83 3.75 -11.39
CA VAL A 130 -9.15 4.07 -9.98
C VAL A 130 -8.64 2.93 -9.10
N HIS A 131 -7.88 3.26 -8.06
CA HIS A 131 -7.19 2.29 -7.19
C HIS A 131 -8.17 1.50 -6.29
N ARG A 132 -9.13 2.17 -5.66
CA ARG A 132 -10.24 1.65 -4.82
C ARG A 132 -9.87 0.98 -3.50
N ASP A 133 -8.63 0.60 -3.28
CA ASP A 133 -8.15 0.03 -2.01
C ASP A 133 -6.89 0.76 -1.52
N TYR A 134 -6.92 2.10 -1.57
CA TYR A 134 -5.85 2.90 -1.00
C TYR A 134 -5.86 2.75 0.53
N LYS A 135 -4.72 2.32 1.09
CA LYS A 135 -4.54 2.05 2.53
C LYS A 135 -3.06 2.06 2.91
N PRO A 136 -2.72 2.16 4.20
CA PRO A 136 -1.32 2.22 4.63
C PRO A 136 -0.47 1.00 4.25
N GLU A 137 -1.07 -0.18 4.07
CA GLU A 137 -0.36 -1.38 3.61
C GLU A 137 0.15 -1.24 2.18
N ASN A 138 -0.56 -0.46 1.34
CA ASN A 138 -0.28 -0.27 -0.08
C ASN A 138 0.60 0.97 -0.36
N VAL A 139 1.06 1.65 0.69
CA VAL A 139 2.02 2.76 0.61
C VAL A 139 3.36 2.30 1.20
N LEU A 140 4.40 2.28 0.37
CA LEU A 140 5.75 1.95 0.79
C LEU A 140 6.54 3.26 0.99
N VAL A 141 7.30 3.33 2.08
CA VAL A 141 8.20 4.47 2.37
C VAL A 141 9.62 3.94 2.29
N ASP A 142 10.43 4.53 1.39
CA ASP A 142 11.81 4.12 1.16
C ASP A 142 12.78 4.72 2.19
N SER A 143 14.06 4.35 2.08
CA SER A 143 15.13 4.82 2.95
C SER A 143 15.45 6.32 2.81
N GLU A 144 14.96 6.97 1.77
CA GLU A 144 15.09 8.43 1.54
C GLU A 144 13.87 9.21 2.04
N GLY A 145 12.82 8.50 2.48
CA GLY A 145 11.57 9.09 2.96
C GLY A 145 10.58 9.40 1.86
N ASN A 146 10.77 8.88 0.64
CA ASN A 146 9.78 8.99 -0.43
C ASN A 146 8.70 7.91 -0.25
N SER A 147 7.47 8.21 -0.67
CA SER A 147 6.38 7.24 -0.69
C SER A 147 6.08 6.75 -2.09
N LYS A 148 5.81 5.43 -2.22
CA LYS A 148 5.41 4.78 -3.46
C LYS A 148 4.13 3.99 -3.25
N LEU A 149 3.19 4.11 -4.20
CA LEU A 149 2.00 3.27 -4.25
C LEU A 149 2.34 1.88 -4.77
N SER A 150 1.78 0.87 -4.14
CA SER A 150 1.84 -0.52 -4.55
C SER A 150 0.44 -1.14 -4.54
N ASP A 151 0.31 -2.30 -5.15
CA ASP A 151 -0.89 -3.14 -5.07
C ASP A 151 -2.19 -2.49 -5.60
N PHE A 152 -2.34 -2.48 -6.92
CA PHE A 152 -3.56 -2.09 -7.63
C PHE A 152 -4.56 -3.26 -7.80
N GLY A 153 -4.48 -4.29 -6.94
CA GLY A 153 -5.18 -5.57 -7.09
C GLY A 153 -6.71 -5.53 -7.13
N VAL A 154 -7.32 -4.40 -6.86
CA VAL A 154 -8.77 -4.15 -7.03
C VAL A 154 -9.04 -2.91 -7.88
N ALA A 155 -8.01 -2.41 -8.57
CA ALA A 155 -8.14 -1.27 -9.46
C ALA A 155 -9.08 -1.58 -10.63
N VAL A 156 -9.82 -0.57 -11.07
CA VAL A 156 -10.77 -0.69 -12.19
C VAL A 156 -10.74 0.58 -13.03
N ARG A 157 -11.26 0.47 -14.25
CA ARG A 157 -11.51 1.67 -15.07
C ARG A 157 -12.55 2.56 -14.41
N GLU A 158 -12.33 3.87 -14.49
CA GLU A 158 -13.29 4.88 -14.08
C GLU A 158 -14.67 4.62 -14.70
N GLY A 159 -15.73 4.88 -13.94
CA GLY A 159 -17.12 4.67 -14.37
C GLY A 159 -17.61 3.20 -14.33
N LYS A 160 -16.76 2.22 -14.00
CA LYS A 160 -17.19 0.83 -13.84
C LYS A 160 -18.01 0.65 -12.57
N HIS A 161 -19.16 -0.02 -12.72
CA HIS A 161 -19.90 -0.58 -11.59
C HIS A 161 -19.30 -1.92 -11.22
N VAL A 162 -18.87 -2.04 -9.98
CA VAL A 162 -18.26 -3.27 -9.45
C VAL A 162 -18.74 -3.46 -8.01
N PRO A 163 -18.79 -4.70 -7.52
CA PRO A 163 -19.16 -4.97 -6.12
C PRO A 163 -18.34 -4.11 -5.15
N ALA A 164 -18.92 -3.79 -3.99
CA ALA A 164 -18.21 -3.09 -2.94
C ALA A 164 -16.92 -3.86 -2.60
N ALA A 165 -15.79 -3.22 -2.86
CA ALA A 165 -14.47 -3.76 -2.57
C ALA A 165 -13.58 -2.66 -2.01
N GLY A 166 -12.64 -3.03 -1.16
CA GLY A 166 -11.75 -2.13 -0.45
C GLY A 166 -11.64 -2.50 1.03
N THR A 167 -10.82 -1.76 1.74
CA THR A 167 -10.62 -1.96 3.18
C THR A 167 -11.60 -1.07 3.95
N PRO A 168 -12.54 -1.64 4.75
CA PRO A 168 -13.64 -0.90 5.38
C PRO A 168 -13.24 0.36 6.14
N LEU A 169 -12.05 0.40 6.73
CA LEU A 169 -11.54 1.56 7.49
C LEU A 169 -11.30 2.81 6.64
N TYR A 170 -11.16 2.66 5.32
CA TYR A 170 -10.82 3.74 4.38
C TYR A 170 -11.82 3.87 3.23
N MET A 171 -12.85 3.01 3.16
CA MET A 171 -13.84 3.01 2.08
C MET A 171 -14.64 4.30 2.05
N ALA A 172 -14.70 4.92 0.88
CA ALA A 172 -15.54 6.09 0.65
C ALA A 172 -17.03 5.74 0.70
N PRO A 173 -17.92 6.72 1.09
CA PRO A 173 -19.36 6.48 1.18
C PRO A 173 -19.98 5.85 -0.06
N GLU A 174 -19.58 6.31 -1.24
CA GLU A 174 -20.09 5.80 -2.52
C GLU A 174 -19.67 4.35 -2.81
N GLN A 175 -18.54 3.88 -2.26
CA GLN A 175 -18.14 2.48 -2.41
C GLN A 175 -19.08 1.54 -1.64
N TRP A 176 -19.54 1.95 -0.45
CA TRP A 176 -20.55 1.21 0.31
C TRP A 176 -21.88 1.11 -0.42
N ALA A 177 -22.21 2.12 -1.23
CA ALA A 177 -23.42 2.16 -2.06
C ALA A 177 -23.26 1.40 -3.39
N GLY A 178 -22.06 0.90 -3.72
CA GLY A 178 -21.80 0.23 -5.01
C GLY A 178 -21.84 1.19 -6.20
N ALA A 179 -21.58 2.47 -5.98
CA ALA A 179 -21.53 3.46 -7.06
C ALA A 179 -20.35 3.22 -8.01
N PRO A 180 -20.39 3.79 -9.23
CA PRO A 180 -19.29 3.71 -10.18
C PRO A 180 -17.98 4.21 -9.56
N ALA A 181 -16.87 3.56 -9.90
CA ALA A 181 -15.55 3.97 -9.46
C ALA A 181 -15.17 5.34 -10.06
N SER A 182 -14.64 6.22 -9.23
CA SER A 182 -14.17 7.54 -9.65
C SER A 182 -12.90 7.96 -8.90
N PRO A 183 -12.09 8.89 -9.42
CA PRO A 183 -10.93 9.45 -8.73
C PRO A 183 -11.24 10.00 -7.33
N ALA A 184 -12.44 10.53 -7.12
CA ALA A 184 -12.89 11.05 -5.83
C ALA A 184 -12.90 9.98 -4.72
N THR A 185 -13.08 8.70 -5.08
CA THR A 185 -13.02 7.56 -4.16
C THR A 185 -11.62 7.42 -3.56
N ASP A 186 -10.59 7.51 -4.38
CA ASP A 186 -9.19 7.40 -3.94
C ASP A 186 -8.75 8.63 -3.13
N ILE A 187 -9.24 9.82 -3.48
CA ILE A 187 -9.00 11.05 -2.72
C ILE A 187 -9.53 10.91 -1.28
N TYR A 188 -10.73 10.37 -1.11
CA TYR A 188 -11.30 10.11 0.21
C TYR A 188 -10.41 9.16 1.03
N ALA A 189 -10.04 8.03 0.44
CA ALA A 189 -9.22 7.03 1.11
C ALA A 189 -7.82 7.57 1.46
N ALA A 190 -7.18 8.32 0.54
CA ALA A 190 -5.89 8.95 0.78
C ALA A 190 -5.95 9.97 1.92
N THR A 191 -7.05 10.73 1.99
CA THR A 191 -7.26 11.71 3.07
C THR A 191 -7.56 11.01 4.41
N ALA A 192 -8.27 9.89 4.41
CA ALA A 192 -8.48 9.08 5.62
C ALA A 192 -7.16 8.50 6.16
N VAL A 193 -6.26 8.05 5.28
CA VAL A 193 -4.90 7.62 5.66
C VAL A 193 -4.06 8.81 6.16
N PHE A 194 -4.19 9.98 5.54
CA PHE A 194 -3.54 11.20 6.01
C PHE A 194 -3.96 11.55 7.45
N PHE A 195 -5.26 11.46 7.75
CA PHE A 195 -5.75 11.62 9.12
C PHE A 195 -5.09 10.62 10.07
N GLU A 196 -4.93 9.35 9.67
CA GLU A 196 -4.26 8.34 10.48
C GLU A 196 -2.78 8.64 10.67
N CYS A 197 -2.08 9.13 9.64
CA CYS A 197 -0.69 9.59 9.76
C CYS A 197 -0.55 10.68 10.81
N LEU A 198 -1.47 11.64 10.87
CA LEU A 198 -1.45 12.76 11.81
C LEU A 198 -1.78 12.35 13.25
N THR A 199 -2.70 11.40 13.43
CA THR A 199 -3.29 11.08 14.74
C THR A 199 -2.85 9.73 15.31
N GLY A 200 -2.26 8.86 14.47
CA GLY A 200 -1.95 7.46 14.78
C GLY A 200 -3.18 6.56 14.87
N LYS A 201 -4.36 7.04 14.46
CA LYS A 201 -5.64 6.31 14.51
C LYS A 201 -6.48 6.63 13.29
N THR A 202 -7.25 5.65 12.82
CA THR A 202 -8.23 5.87 11.75
C THR A 202 -9.30 6.88 12.16
N PRO A 203 -9.88 7.64 11.21
CA PRO A 203 -10.92 8.62 11.52
C PRO A 203 -12.17 7.98 12.14
N PHE A 204 -12.48 6.77 11.72
CA PHE A 204 -13.62 5.98 12.19
C PHE A 204 -13.18 4.59 12.61
N ALA A 205 -13.93 3.98 13.56
CA ALA A 205 -13.64 2.66 14.10
C ALA A 205 -14.91 1.96 14.56
N GLY A 206 -14.89 0.62 14.59
CA GLY A 206 -16.02 -0.17 15.05
C GLY A 206 -16.25 -1.42 14.22
N ARG A 207 -17.41 -2.07 14.40
CA ARG A 207 -17.85 -3.20 13.58
C ARG A 207 -18.34 -2.71 12.21
N LEU A 208 -18.38 -3.59 11.22
CA LEU A 208 -18.68 -3.26 9.83
C LEU A 208 -19.93 -2.36 9.63
N PRO A 209 -21.10 -2.62 10.24
CA PRO A 209 -22.26 -1.75 10.08
C PRO A 209 -22.05 -0.34 10.66
N GLN A 210 -21.33 -0.24 11.79
CA GLN A 210 -20.99 1.05 12.42
C GLN A 210 -20.00 1.84 11.57
N LEU A 211 -18.97 1.18 11.02
CA LEU A 211 -18.00 1.80 10.11
C LEU A 211 -18.71 2.38 8.89
N ARG A 212 -19.58 1.57 8.25
CA ARG A 212 -20.38 2.03 7.12
C ARG A 212 -21.16 3.30 7.48
N GLN A 213 -21.94 3.28 8.56
CA GLN A 213 -22.71 4.44 9.01
C GLN A 213 -21.82 5.66 9.26
N GLN A 214 -20.65 5.46 9.91
CA GLN A 214 -19.73 6.57 10.19
C GLN A 214 -19.15 7.16 8.90
N HIS A 215 -18.74 6.32 7.94
CA HIS A 215 -18.28 6.82 6.64
C HIS A 215 -19.39 7.56 5.87
N GLU A 216 -20.62 7.08 5.93
CA GLU A 216 -21.76 7.70 5.25
C GLU A 216 -22.20 9.01 5.91
N THR A 217 -22.21 9.11 7.26
CA THR A 217 -22.93 10.21 7.93
C THR A 217 -22.15 10.94 9.03
N ALA A 218 -21.14 10.33 9.66
CA ALA A 218 -20.49 10.94 10.82
C ALA A 218 -19.51 12.05 10.39
N MET A 219 -19.41 13.10 11.18
CA MET A 219 -18.39 14.13 11.01
C MET A 219 -16.99 13.57 11.29
N VAL A 220 -16.01 14.00 10.51
CA VAL A 220 -14.60 13.66 10.75
C VAL A 220 -14.14 14.37 12.05
N PRO A 221 -13.42 13.67 12.96
CA PRO A 221 -13.05 14.24 14.26
C PRO A 221 -11.86 15.21 14.16
N LEU A 222 -12.05 16.35 13.49
CA LEU A 222 -11.02 17.35 13.16
C LEU A 222 -10.34 17.98 14.38
N ALA A 223 -10.96 17.93 15.57
CA ALA A 223 -10.36 18.46 16.81
C ALA A 223 -9.02 17.80 17.17
N LYS A 224 -8.73 16.62 16.62
CA LYS A 224 -7.47 15.88 16.82
C LYS A 224 -6.37 16.28 15.84
N VAL A 225 -6.66 17.15 14.89
CA VAL A 225 -5.78 17.55 13.79
C VAL A 225 -5.36 19.01 13.99
N ASP A 226 -4.10 19.29 13.68
CA ASP A 226 -3.56 20.65 13.68
C ASP A 226 -4.41 21.56 12.81
N GLU A 227 -4.69 22.74 13.33
CA GLU A 227 -5.66 23.68 12.73
C GLU A 227 -5.41 23.94 11.23
N PRO A 228 -4.18 24.21 10.76
CA PRO A 228 -3.95 24.47 9.33
C PRO A 228 -4.34 23.31 8.41
N LEU A 229 -4.31 22.06 8.89
CA LEU A 229 -4.55 20.87 8.07
C LEU A 229 -6.02 20.42 8.05
N ARG A 230 -6.88 21.02 8.87
CA ARG A 230 -8.29 20.63 8.99
C ARG A 230 -9.06 20.83 7.69
N GLY A 231 -8.75 21.89 6.95
CA GLY A 231 -9.37 22.18 5.66
C GLY A 231 -9.15 21.06 4.64
N LEU A 232 -7.91 20.62 4.49
CA LEU A 232 -7.55 19.51 3.59
C LEU A 232 -8.33 18.23 3.91
N ILE A 233 -8.42 17.91 5.22
CA ILE A 233 -9.15 16.70 5.65
C ILE A 233 -10.65 16.86 5.47
N ALA A 234 -11.24 17.99 5.84
CA ALA A 234 -12.67 18.23 5.70
C ALA A 234 -13.12 18.11 4.24
N GLN A 235 -12.34 18.67 3.32
CA GLN A 235 -12.63 18.65 1.89
C GLN A 235 -12.40 17.27 1.28
N GLY A 236 -11.23 16.65 1.50
CA GLY A 236 -10.91 15.35 0.92
C GLY A 236 -11.80 14.21 1.47
N MET A 237 -12.34 14.35 2.69
CA MET A 237 -13.28 13.41 3.29
C MET A 237 -14.73 13.88 3.23
N ALA A 238 -15.09 14.83 2.36
CA ALA A 238 -16.48 15.21 2.12
C ALA A 238 -17.31 13.99 1.73
N LYS A 239 -18.54 13.89 2.28
CA LYS A 239 -19.40 12.71 2.08
C LYS A 239 -19.87 12.58 0.65
N ASN A 240 -20.30 13.69 0.05
CA ASN A 240 -20.61 13.72 -1.37
C ASN A 240 -19.31 13.82 -2.19
N PRO A 241 -19.05 12.90 -3.15
CA PRO A 241 -17.86 12.96 -3.99
C PRO A 241 -17.69 14.27 -4.77
N ALA A 242 -18.79 14.94 -5.11
CA ALA A 242 -18.76 16.22 -5.85
C ALA A 242 -18.22 17.40 -5.01
N ASP A 243 -18.23 17.28 -3.69
CA ASP A 243 -17.71 18.30 -2.76
C ASP A 243 -16.22 18.12 -2.45
N ARG A 244 -15.61 17.06 -3.00
CA ARG A 244 -14.17 16.80 -2.89
C ARG A 244 -13.40 17.56 -3.98
N PRO A 245 -12.06 17.68 -3.85
CA PRO A 245 -11.24 18.23 -4.92
C PRO A 245 -11.51 17.54 -6.26
N THR A 246 -11.48 18.30 -7.35
CA THR A 246 -11.82 17.82 -8.70
C THR A 246 -10.86 16.73 -9.24
N GLY A 247 -9.74 16.50 -8.56
CA GLY A 247 -8.76 15.48 -8.87
C GLY A 247 -7.58 15.52 -7.90
N ALA A 248 -6.75 14.50 -7.94
CA ALA A 248 -5.62 14.38 -7.03
C ALA A 248 -4.61 15.54 -7.19
N ILE A 249 -4.40 16.05 -8.40
CA ILE A 249 -3.51 17.21 -8.65
C ILE A 249 -4.06 18.49 -8.02
N ALA A 250 -5.37 18.71 -8.02
CA ALA A 250 -5.97 19.86 -7.36
C ALA A 250 -5.69 19.82 -5.85
N LEU A 251 -5.84 18.63 -5.23
CA LEU A 251 -5.54 18.47 -3.80
C LEU A 251 -4.03 18.60 -3.51
N VAL A 252 -3.13 18.22 -4.44
CA VAL A 252 -1.68 18.47 -4.30
C VAL A 252 -1.40 19.96 -4.23
N ALA A 253 -2.01 20.78 -5.11
CA ALA A 253 -1.80 22.22 -5.10
C ALA A 253 -2.25 22.86 -3.78
N GLU A 254 -3.43 22.51 -3.27
CA GLU A 254 -3.95 22.99 -1.99
C GLU A 254 -3.07 22.54 -0.80
N LEU A 255 -2.57 21.29 -0.85
CA LEU A 255 -1.64 20.76 0.14
C LEU A 255 -0.34 21.56 0.17
N GLU A 256 0.27 21.84 -0.98
CA GLU A 256 1.54 22.56 -1.08
C GLU A 256 1.40 24.00 -0.56
N GLU A 257 0.32 24.69 -0.91
CA GLU A 257 0.02 26.02 -0.40
C GLU A 257 -0.16 26.02 1.12
N THR A 258 -1.00 25.12 1.62
CA THR A 258 -1.25 24.95 3.05
C THR A 258 0.02 24.62 3.83
N ALA A 259 0.83 23.68 3.30
CA ALA A 259 2.06 23.25 3.94
C ALA A 259 3.12 24.36 3.98
N ALA A 260 3.29 25.09 2.87
CA ALA A 260 4.20 26.22 2.81
C ALA A 260 3.81 27.35 3.77
N ALA A 261 2.51 27.66 3.86
CA ALA A 261 1.99 28.69 4.77
C ALA A 261 2.15 28.30 6.25
N ALA A 262 1.88 27.03 6.60
CA ALA A 262 1.88 26.59 7.98
C ALA A 262 3.27 26.21 8.50
N TYR A 263 4.12 25.62 7.64
CA TYR A 263 5.39 25.02 8.05
C TYR A 263 6.62 25.62 7.33
N GLY A 264 6.42 26.57 6.38
CA GLY A 264 7.50 27.21 5.62
C GLY A 264 7.99 26.38 4.43
N ALA A 265 8.83 26.96 3.57
CA ALA A 265 9.23 26.39 2.27
C ALA A 265 9.93 25.02 2.37
N ASP A 266 10.64 24.76 3.46
CA ASP A 266 11.44 23.52 3.62
C ASP A 266 10.65 22.36 4.23
N TRP A 267 9.33 22.47 4.36
CA TRP A 267 8.47 21.44 5.00
C TRP A 267 8.68 20.03 4.41
N GLU A 268 8.82 19.94 3.10
CA GLU A 268 8.97 18.66 2.40
C GLU A 268 10.32 18.00 2.72
N VAL A 269 11.40 18.79 2.76
CA VAL A 269 12.74 18.29 3.13
C VAL A 269 12.74 17.78 4.57
N ARG A 270 12.13 18.54 5.50
CA ARG A 270 12.01 18.10 6.90
C ARG A 270 11.12 16.88 7.04
N GLY A 271 10.01 16.81 6.32
CA GLY A 271 9.12 15.65 6.32
C GLY A 271 9.83 14.38 5.85
N ARG A 272 10.57 14.43 4.75
CA ARG A 272 11.41 13.30 4.28
C ARG A 272 12.46 12.91 5.31
N SER A 273 13.13 13.88 5.91
CA SER A 273 14.14 13.64 6.96
C SER A 273 13.55 12.97 8.21
N GLN A 274 12.26 13.14 8.49
CA GLN A 274 11.55 12.46 9.58
C GLN A 274 11.17 11.01 9.20
N LEU A 275 10.83 10.74 7.92
CA LEU A 275 10.43 9.43 7.42
C LEU A 275 11.61 8.49 7.22
N ALA A 276 12.70 8.94 6.61
CA ALA A 276 13.86 8.15 6.25
C ALA A 276 14.44 7.29 7.41
N PRO A 277 14.71 7.84 8.62
CA PRO A 277 15.22 7.03 9.74
C PRO A 277 14.20 6.02 10.27
N ARG A 278 12.89 6.30 10.09
CA ARG A 278 11.83 5.38 10.48
C ARG A 278 11.81 4.17 9.55
N ALA A 279 11.94 4.39 8.25
CA ALA A 279 12.02 3.35 7.24
C ALA A 279 13.27 2.47 7.40
N ALA A 280 14.46 3.07 7.47
CA ALA A 280 15.73 2.37 7.60
C ALA A 280 15.82 1.49 8.85
N LYS A 281 15.42 2.01 10.03
CA LYS A 281 15.44 1.26 11.29
C LYS A 281 14.48 0.07 11.31
N GLN A 282 13.38 0.19 10.59
CA GLN A 282 12.37 -0.86 10.48
C GLN A 282 12.87 -1.99 9.59
N GLN A 283 13.48 -1.66 8.47
CA GLN A 283 14.05 -2.58 7.52
C GLN A 283 15.17 -3.44 8.14
N GLN A 284 16.09 -2.83 8.91
CA GLN A 284 17.13 -3.57 9.62
C GLN A 284 16.55 -4.63 10.57
N ARG A 285 15.41 -4.33 11.23
CA ARG A 285 14.71 -5.29 12.10
C ARG A 285 14.06 -6.45 11.32
N GLN A 286 13.56 -6.19 10.11
CA GLN A 286 13.01 -7.26 9.25
C GLN A 286 14.13 -8.20 8.78
N GLN A 287 15.25 -7.66 8.35
CA GLN A 287 16.42 -8.43 7.92
C GLN A 287 17.00 -9.27 9.07
N GLY A 288 17.12 -8.72 10.29
CA GLY A 288 17.61 -9.42 11.47
C GLY A 288 16.70 -10.55 11.98
N ARG A 289 15.41 -10.52 11.68
CA ARG A 289 14.47 -11.62 12.00
C ARG A 289 14.52 -12.76 11.00
N GLY A 290 14.80 -12.50 9.73
CA GLY A 290 14.96 -13.52 8.69
C GLY A 290 16.22 -14.40 8.91
N GLY A 291 17.27 -13.84 9.49
CA GLY A 291 18.55 -14.54 9.74
C GLY A 291 18.56 -15.49 10.96
N ARG A 292 17.55 -15.45 11.82
CA ARG A 292 17.50 -16.29 13.04
C ARG A 292 16.70 -17.58 12.90
N GLY A 293 16.06 -17.82 11.74
CA GLY A 293 15.24 -19.02 11.48
C GLY A 293 16.00 -20.23 10.92
N GLY A 294 17.29 -20.12 10.57
CA GLY A 294 18.07 -21.15 9.86
C GLY A 294 19.10 -21.94 10.68
N GLY A 295 19.10 -21.82 12.00
CA GLY A 295 20.14 -22.45 12.82
C GLY A 295 19.63 -23.25 14.00
N ARG A 296 18.97 -24.38 13.75
CA ARG A 296 18.85 -25.47 14.77
C ARG A 296 18.74 -26.81 14.05
N GLY A 297 19.77 -27.61 14.15
CA GLY A 297 19.69 -29.04 13.89
C GLY A 297 20.98 -29.63 13.39
N HIS A 298 21.91 -29.87 14.28
CA HIS A 298 22.76 -31.10 14.29
C HIS A 298 23.51 -31.11 15.62
N GLY A 299 22.90 -31.74 16.60
CA GLY A 299 23.56 -32.22 17.82
C GLY A 299 23.64 -33.72 17.73
N GLU A 300 24.84 -34.21 17.50
CA GLU A 300 25.18 -35.63 17.56
C GLU A 300 24.88 -36.19 18.95
N HIS A 301 24.06 -37.24 18.99
CA HIS A 301 23.97 -38.12 20.15
C HIS A 301 24.96 -39.29 19.96
N ALA A 302 26.07 -39.22 20.68
CA ALA A 302 26.93 -40.38 20.93
C ALA A 302 26.22 -41.35 21.88
N HIS A 303 26.16 -42.61 21.43
CA HIS A 303 25.77 -43.76 22.23
C HIS A 303 26.81 -44.06 23.31
N VAL A 304 26.37 -44.22 24.55
CA VAL A 304 27.05 -45.07 25.53
C VAL A 304 26.02 -46.08 26.04
N ARG A 305 26.33 -47.37 25.79
CA ARG A 305 25.70 -48.54 26.40
C ARG A 305 26.34 -48.78 27.76
N GLU A 306 25.55 -49.05 28.76
CA GLU A 306 25.91 -49.97 29.84
C GLU A 306 24.67 -50.75 30.30
N GLN A 307 24.83 -52.10 30.42
CA GLN A 307 23.89 -53.05 30.99
C GLN A 307 24.34 -53.45 32.40
N PRO A 308 23.46 -54.08 33.14
CA PRO A 308 23.44 -54.17 34.61
C PRO A 308 24.16 -55.35 35.20
N PRO A 309 24.08 -55.57 36.52
CA PRO A 309 23.50 -56.83 37.04
C PRO A 309 22.15 -56.71 37.70
#